data_ed5fc9e3547463bd89ef8a585c5c313b
#
_entry.id   ed5fc9e3547463bd89ef8a585c5c313b
#
_cell.length_a   1.000
_cell.length_b   1.000
_cell.length_c   1.000
_cell.angle_alpha   90.00
_cell.angle_beta   90.00
_cell.angle_gamma   90.00
#
_symmetry.space_group_name_H-M   'P 1'
#
loop_
_entity.id
_entity.type
_entity.pdbx_description
1 polymer ?
#
loop_
_entity_poly.entity_id
_entity_poly.type
_entity_poly.pdbx_seq_one_letter_code
_entity_poly.pdbx_strand_id
1 'polypeptide(L)'
;MNPAWAGEIEHGGDVLFIIEGLTMYLFEDDVRQILDVIDANFKSCSVFVEIMPPASVKNVKEKSVEETDSKFIWGVEKGNELLNLNPNFKWVKDVNLFDGLDVYKPVIRLFSWIPFIRNKMDYIAVLEK
;
A
#
# COMPACT_ATOMS: atom_id res chain seq x y z
N MET A 1 -9.44 14.29 -6.02
CA MET A 1 -9.34 14.23 -4.53
C MET A 1 -9.15 15.65 -3.97
N ASN A 2 -9.72 16.00 -2.80
CA ASN A 2 -9.48 17.31 -2.18
C ASN A 2 -8.14 17.29 -1.42
N PRO A 3 -7.13 18.10 -1.78
CA PRO A 3 -5.81 18.10 -1.14
C PRO A 3 -5.76 18.90 0.18
N ALA A 4 -6.87 19.47 0.63
CA ALA A 4 -6.91 20.38 1.79
C ALA A 4 -6.40 19.72 3.09
N TRP A 5 -6.52 18.40 3.23
CA TRP A 5 -6.01 17.63 4.38
C TRP A 5 -4.51 17.82 4.61
N ALA A 6 -3.72 18.01 3.57
CA ALA A 6 -2.28 18.20 3.69
C ALA A 6 -1.91 19.50 4.44
N GLY A 7 -2.75 20.54 4.31
CA GLY A 7 -2.56 21.80 5.02
C GLY A 7 -2.90 21.76 6.52
N GLU A 8 -3.55 20.69 6.98
CA GLU A 8 -3.89 20.50 8.39
C GLU A 8 -2.76 19.80 9.19
N ILE A 9 -1.75 19.27 8.49
CA ILE A 9 -0.62 18.59 9.10
C ILE A 9 0.50 19.59 9.36
N GLU A 10 1.09 19.58 10.57
CA GLU A 10 2.25 20.39 10.89
C GLU A 10 3.46 19.97 10.04
N HIS A 11 4.12 20.95 9.39
CA HIS A 11 5.23 20.71 8.46
C HIS A 11 6.63 20.82 9.12
N GLY A 12 6.70 20.76 10.45
CA GLY A 12 7.93 21.05 11.22
C GLY A 12 8.88 19.88 11.46
N GLY A 13 8.63 18.69 10.91
CA GLY A 13 9.43 17.48 11.16
C GLY A 13 9.24 16.39 10.12
N ASP A 14 9.85 15.24 10.38
CA ASP A 14 9.63 14.03 9.55
C ASP A 14 8.21 13.51 9.76
N VAL A 15 7.48 13.32 8.68
CA VAL A 15 6.09 12.86 8.71
C VAL A 15 6.03 11.41 8.24
N LEU A 16 5.28 10.58 8.94
CA LEU A 16 4.95 9.23 8.52
C LEU A 16 3.51 9.19 8.02
N PHE A 17 3.34 8.79 6.76
CA PHE A 17 2.05 8.46 6.18
C PHE A 17 1.84 6.95 6.22
N ILE A 18 0.66 6.52 6.67
CA ILE A 18 0.24 5.12 6.64
C ILE A 18 -1.03 5.06 5.79
N ILE A 19 -0.95 4.34 4.67
CA ILE A 19 -2.04 4.12 3.72
C ILE A 19 -2.36 2.64 3.73
N GLU A 20 -3.36 2.25 4.51
CA GLU A 20 -3.78 0.87 4.76
C GLU A 20 -5.23 0.68 4.30
N GLY A 21 -5.54 -0.48 3.70
CA GLY A 21 -6.89 -0.86 3.28
C GLY A 21 -7.52 0.07 2.23
N LEU A 22 -6.75 0.82 1.45
CA LEU A 22 -7.26 1.88 0.60
C LEU A 22 -6.91 1.70 -0.88
N THR A 23 -5.66 1.47 -1.22
CA THR A 23 -5.16 1.60 -2.60
C THR A 23 -5.84 0.65 -3.57
N MET A 24 -6.22 -0.56 -3.12
CA MET A 24 -6.89 -1.57 -3.92
C MET A 24 -8.29 -1.16 -4.41
N TYR A 25 -8.93 -0.19 -3.76
CA TYR A 25 -10.26 0.34 -4.14
C TYR A 25 -10.18 1.59 -5.02
N LEU A 26 -9.00 2.11 -5.30
CA LEU A 26 -8.76 3.33 -6.05
C LEU A 26 -8.32 3.02 -7.48
N PHE A 27 -8.53 3.96 -8.40
CA PHE A 27 -7.88 3.94 -9.69
C PHE A 27 -6.41 4.38 -9.56
N GLU A 28 -5.58 3.99 -10.51
CA GLU A 28 -4.16 4.37 -10.55
C GLU A 28 -3.95 5.88 -10.42
N ASP A 29 -4.78 6.66 -11.11
CA ASP A 29 -4.70 8.12 -11.07
C ASP A 29 -5.04 8.70 -9.69
N ASP A 30 -5.89 8.05 -8.91
CA ASP A 30 -6.19 8.48 -7.54
C ASP A 30 -4.98 8.21 -6.62
N VAL A 31 -4.35 7.03 -6.77
CA VAL A 31 -3.13 6.71 -6.02
C VAL A 31 -2.00 7.68 -6.38
N ARG A 32 -1.84 7.99 -7.67
CA ARG A 32 -0.90 9.02 -8.15
C ARG A 32 -1.17 10.36 -7.48
N GLN A 33 -2.42 10.83 -7.45
CA GLN A 33 -2.79 12.09 -6.81
C GLN A 33 -2.46 12.12 -5.32
N ILE A 34 -2.62 11.01 -4.60
CA ILE A 34 -2.23 10.93 -3.18
C ILE A 34 -0.73 11.17 -3.05
N LEU A 35 0.09 10.46 -3.84
CA LEU A 35 1.54 10.61 -3.80
C LEU A 35 1.97 12.02 -4.22
N ASP A 36 1.33 12.61 -5.23
CA ASP A 36 1.62 13.97 -5.69
C ASP A 36 1.30 15.03 -4.62
N VAL A 37 0.20 14.85 -3.88
CA VAL A 37 -0.15 15.74 -2.76
C VAL A 37 0.87 15.64 -1.65
N ILE A 38 1.31 14.43 -1.29
CA ILE A 38 2.36 14.22 -0.28
C ILE A 38 3.67 14.87 -0.77
N ASP A 39 4.05 14.59 -2.01
CA ASP A 39 5.27 15.15 -2.59
C ASP A 39 5.29 16.67 -2.61
N ALA A 40 4.19 17.31 -3.01
CA ALA A 40 4.09 18.76 -3.10
C ALA A 40 4.15 19.47 -1.74
N ASN A 41 3.66 18.83 -0.67
CA ASN A 41 3.50 19.49 0.64
C ASN A 41 4.57 19.11 1.66
N PHE A 42 5.23 17.96 1.53
CA PHE A 42 6.20 17.48 2.54
C PHE A 42 7.58 17.30 1.94
N LYS A 43 8.58 17.96 2.53
CA LYS A 43 9.98 17.92 2.04
C LYS A 43 10.71 16.64 2.43
N SER A 44 10.35 16.06 3.58
CA SER A 44 10.89 14.82 4.13
C SER A 44 9.74 14.03 4.73
N CYS A 45 9.54 12.80 4.28
CA CYS A 45 8.51 11.93 4.83
C CYS A 45 8.81 10.46 4.50
N SER A 46 8.23 9.57 5.31
CA SER A 46 8.13 8.14 5.02
C SER A 46 6.67 7.81 4.69
N VAL A 47 6.46 6.98 3.67
CA VAL A 47 5.10 6.55 3.28
C VAL A 47 5.06 5.03 3.29
N PHE A 48 4.19 4.48 4.12
CA PHE A 48 3.88 3.05 4.19
C PHE A 48 2.57 2.84 3.44
N VAL A 49 2.66 2.17 2.31
CA VAL A 49 1.52 1.94 1.42
C VAL A 49 1.22 0.45 1.35
N GLU A 50 0.04 0.06 1.78
CA GLU A 50 -0.45 -1.29 1.50
C GLU A 50 -0.77 -1.43 0.02
N ILE A 51 -0.18 -2.44 -0.61
CA ILE A 51 -0.36 -2.77 -2.01
C ILE A 51 -0.81 -4.23 -2.15
N MET A 52 -1.65 -4.47 -3.13
CA MET A 52 -2.18 -5.79 -3.47
C MET A 52 -1.64 -6.23 -4.83
N PRO A 53 -1.13 -7.47 -4.98
CA PRO A 53 -0.75 -8.00 -6.30
C PRO A 53 -1.95 -8.06 -7.25
N PRO A 54 -1.78 -7.75 -8.55
CA PRO A 54 -2.87 -7.76 -9.55
C PRO A 54 -3.62 -9.09 -9.65
N ALA A 55 -2.91 -10.20 -9.39
CA ALA A 55 -3.53 -11.53 -9.36
C ALA A 55 -4.53 -11.65 -8.20
N SER A 56 -4.26 -11.01 -7.06
CA SER A 56 -5.15 -10.99 -5.90
C SER A 56 -6.35 -10.09 -6.12
N VAL A 57 -6.14 -8.91 -6.71
CA VAL A 57 -7.23 -7.99 -7.13
C VAL A 57 -8.31 -8.72 -7.93
N LYS A 58 -7.92 -9.64 -8.83
CA LYS A 58 -8.85 -10.38 -9.70
C LYS A 58 -9.54 -11.56 -9.01
N ASN A 59 -8.92 -12.15 -8.00
CA ASN A 59 -9.31 -13.46 -7.47
C ASN A 59 -9.80 -13.43 -6.04
N VAL A 60 -9.51 -12.38 -5.28
CA VAL A 60 -9.96 -12.28 -3.89
C VAL A 60 -11.38 -11.74 -3.86
N LYS A 61 -12.30 -12.60 -3.40
CA LYS A 61 -13.65 -12.21 -3.01
C LYS A 61 -13.69 -12.18 -1.50
N GLU A 62 -13.57 -11.01 -0.93
CA GLU A 62 -13.80 -10.84 0.51
C GLU A 62 -15.31 -10.74 0.78
N LYS A 63 -15.78 -11.43 1.82
CA LYS A 63 -17.18 -11.36 2.23
C LYS A 63 -17.62 -9.95 2.60
N SER A 64 -16.71 -9.15 3.18
CA SER A 64 -16.92 -7.72 3.48
C SER A 64 -17.17 -6.88 2.23
N VAL A 65 -16.62 -7.28 1.08
CA VAL A 65 -16.78 -6.62 -0.21
C VAL A 65 -18.08 -7.07 -0.89
N GLU A 66 -18.54 -8.31 -0.64
CA GLU A 66 -19.80 -8.82 -1.16
C GLU A 66 -21.03 -8.12 -0.54
N GLU A 67 -20.91 -7.62 0.70
CA GLU A 67 -21.96 -6.86 1.40
C GLU A 67 -21.99 -5.38 1.01
N THR A 68 -20.92 -4.88 0.39
CA THR A 68 -20.80 -3.52 -0.14
C THR A 68 -20.54 -3.62 -1.64
N ASP A 69 -21.10 -2.73 -2.48
CA ASP A 69 -20.80 -2.69 -3.92
C ASP A 69 -19.33 -2.32 -4.24
N SER A 70 -18.44 -2.40 -3.25
CA SER A 70 -17.02 -2.13 -3.41
C SER A 70 -16.34 -3.26 -4.17
N LYS A 71 -15.35 -2.93 -5.00
CA LYS A 71 -14.55 -3.91 -5.76
C LYS A 71 -13.08 -3.51 -5.70
N PHE A 72 -12.22 -4.51 -5.65
CA PHE A 72 -10.81 -4.27 -5.89
C PHE A 72 -10.61 -3.91 -7.36
N ILE A 73 -9.93 -2.80 -7.61
CA ILE A 73 -9.79 -2.21 -8.95
C ILE A 73 -8.35 -2.22 -9.40
N TRP A 74 -7.41 -1.90 -8.49
CA TRP A 74 -6.01 -1.65 -8.82
C TRP A 74 -5.07 -2.36 -7.86
N GLY A 75 -3.88 -2.68 -8.37
CA GLY A 75 -2.79 -3.23 -7.59
C GLY A 75 -1.50 -3.31 -8.40
N VAL A 76 -0.39 -3.48 -7.72
CA VAL A 76 0.96 -3.61 -8.28
C VAL A 76 1.66 -4.83 -7.70
N GLU A 77 2.58 -5.44 -8.48
CA GLU A 77 3.31 -6.63 -8.02
C GLU A 77 4.33 -6.29 -6.93
N LYS A 78 4.91 -5.08 -6.99
CA LYS A 78 5.94 -4.62 -6.06
C LYS A 78 5.85 -3.12 -5.82
N GLY A 79 6.28 -2.70 -4.63
CA GLY A 79 6.26 -1.29 -4.23
C GLY A 79 7.13 -0.37 -5.08
N ASN A 80 8.20 -0.88 -5.72
CA ASN A 80 9.01 -0.07 -6.63
C ASN A 80 8.23 0.41 -7.87
N GLU A 81 7.11 -0.23 -8.23
CA GLU A 81 6.26 0.22 -9.33
C GLU A 81 5.53 1.52 -9.01
N LEU A 82 5.36 1.85 -7.72
CA LEU A 82 4.82 3.15 -7.29
C LEU A 82 5.68 4.33 -7.76
N LEU A 83 6.97 4.12 -8.03
CA LEU A 83 7.85 5.14 -8.60
C LEU A 83 7.46 5.54 -10.02
N ASN A 84 6.70 4.72 -10.75
CA ASN A 84 6.12 5.10 -12.04
C ASN A 84 4.98 6.13 -11.86
N LEU A 85 4.37 6.18 -10.68
CA LEU A 85 3.33 7.15 -10.36
C LEU A 85 3.95 8.48 -9.93
N ASN A 86 4.96 8.44 -9.07
CA ASN A 86 5.71 9.62 -8.67
C ASN A 86 7.20 9.27 -8.44
N PRO A 87 8.11 9.68 -9.34
CA PRO A 87 9.53 9.33 -9.28
C PRO A 87 10.34 10.13 -8.25
N ASN A 88 9.73 11.10 -7.56
CA ASN A 88 10.40 11.89 -6.52
C ASN A 88 10.56 11.12 -5.21
N PHE A 89 9.83 10.01 -5.05
CA PHE A 89 10.04 9.09 -3.94
C PHE A 89 11.16 8.10 -4.23
N LYS A 90 11.73 7.57 -3.16
CA LYS A 90 12.66 6.45 -3.18
C LYS A 90 11.98 5.23 -2.57
N TRP A 91 11.92 4.14 -3.31
CA TRP A 91 11.51 2.86 -2.76
C TRP A 91 12.63 2.27 -1.88
N VAL A 92 12.28 1.88 -0.66
CA VAL A 92 13.21 1.31 0.32
C VAL A 92 13.10 -0.22 0.32
N LYS A 93 11.90 -0.72 0.54
CA LYS A 93 11.62 -2.17 0.61
C LYS A 93 10.14 -2.46 0.54
N ASP A 94 9.82 -3.72 0.30
CA ASP A 94 8.51 -4.30 0.54
C ASP A 94 8.56 -5.20 1.78
N VAL A 95 7.55 -5.09 2.63
CA VAL A 95 7.35 -5.97 3.79
C VAL A 95 6.08 -6.78 3.54
N ASN A 96 6.21 -8.09 3.49
CA ASN A 96 5.05 -8.96 3.30
C ASN A 96 4.25 -9.01 4.62
N LEU A 97 2.95 -8.80 4.54
CA LEU A 97 2.07 -8.86 5.72
C LEU A 97 2.09 -10.23 6.40
N PHE A 98 2.44 -11.28 5.66
CA PHE A 98 2.59 -12.63 6.18
C PHE A 98 3.75 -12.73 7.19
N ASP A 99 4.82 -11.95 7.01
CA ASP A 99 6.00 -11.99 7.86
C ASP A 99 5.74 -11.48 9.29
N GLY A 100 4.66 -10.70 9.49
CA GLY A 100 4.22 -10.26 10.81
C GLY A 100 3.17 -11.16 11.48
N LEU A 101 2.49 -12.00 10.70
CA LEU A 101 1.41 -12.85 11.22
C LEU A 101 1.92 -14.13 11.91
N ASP A 102 3.13 -14.57 11.62
CA ASP A 102 3.72 -15.77 12.21
C ASP A 102 3.92 -15.64 13.73
N VAL A 103 4.07 -14.39 14.22
CA VAL A 103 4.16 -14.07 15.67
C VAL A 103 2.85 -14.42 16.40
N TYR A 104 1.71 -14.26 15.72
CA TYR A 104 0.38 -14.46 16.33
C TYR A 104 -0.21 -15.84 16.09
N LYS A 105 0.19 -16.52 15.01
CA LYS A 105 -0.34 -17.83 14.66
C LYS A 105 0.79 -18.74 14.14
N PRO A 106 1.37 -19.59 15.00
CA PRO A 106 2.50 -20.44 14.62
C PRO A 106 2.19 -21.42 13.46
N VAL A 107 0.89 -21.73 13.21
CA VAL A 107 0.46 -22.53 12.05
C VAL A 107 0.75 -21.81 10.73
N ILE A 108 0.72 -20.47 10.71
CA ILE A 108 1.01 -19.67 9.53
C ILE A 108 2.48 -19.82 9.11
N ARG A 109 3.38 -20.00 10.08
CA ARG A 109 4.80 -20.25 9.84
C ARG A 109 5.03 -21.51 8.99
N LEU A 110 4.15 -22.50 9.10
CA LEU A 110 4.23 -23.73 8.31
C LEU A 110 3.94 -23.47 6.82
N PHE A 111 3.17 -22.44 6.49
CA PHE A 111 2.78 -22.08 5.12
C PHE A 111 3.57 -20.90 4.55
N SER A 112 4.29 -20.14 5.39
CA SER A 112 5.06 -18.95 4.98
C SER A 112 6.22 -19.25 4.03
N TRP A 113 6.68 -20.50 4.00
CA TRP A 113 7.76 -20.96 3.10
C TRP A 113 7.27 -21.32 1.70
N ILE A 114 5.93 -21.39 1.46
CA ILE A 114 5.36 -21.71 0.15
C ILE A 114 5.28 -20.42 -0.68
N PRO A 115 6.13 -20.23 -1.71
CA PRO A 115 6.17 -18.97 -2.49
C PRO A 115 4.84 -18.60 -3.13
N PHE A 116 4.06 -19.61 -3.55
CA PHE A 116 2.77 -19.41 -4.20
C PHE A 116 1.73 -18.77 -3.27
N ILE A 117 1.75 -19.07 -1.97
CA ILE A 117 0.83 -18.46 -0.98
C ILE A 117 1.34 -17.06 -0.63
N ARG A 118 2.64 -16.94 -0.40
CA ARG A 118 3.30 -15.69 -0.02
C ARG A 118 3.13 -14.60 -1.10
N ASN A 119 3.25 -14.95 -2.36
CA ASN A 119 3.13 -13.99 -3.48
C ASN A 119 1.70 -13.53 -3.77
N LYS A 120 0.70 -14.10 -3.09
CA LYS A 120 -0.70 -13.66 -3.20
C LYS A 120 -1.15 -12.76 -2.05
N MET A 121 -0.29 -12.55 -1.07
CA MET A 121 -0.59 -11.68 0.07
C MET A 121 -0.19 -10.24 -0.23
N ASP A 122 -0.84 -9.34 0.47
CA ASP A 122 -0.56 -7.92 0.38
C ASP A 122 0.81 -7.59 0.99
N TYR A 123 1.38 -6.50 0.54
CA TYR A 123 2.67 -5.98 0.97
C TYR A 123 2.50 -4.55 1.49
N ILE A 124 3.35 -4.18 2.42
CA ILE A 124 3.57 -2.78 2.76
C ILE A 124 4.80 -2.32 1.96
N ALA A 125 4.58 -1.46 0.98
CA ALA A 125 5.66 -0.74 0.31
C ALA A 125 6.12 0.42 1.18
N VAL A 126 7.41 0.51 1.42
CA VAL A 126 8.04 1.60 2.17
C VAL A 126 8.71 2.54 1.19
N LEU A 127 8.22 3.79 1.15
CA LEU A 127 8.77 4.87 0.36
C LEU A 127 9.33 5.96 1.27
N GLU A 128 10.36 6.65 0.81
CA GLU A 128 10.97 7.82 1.46
C GLU A 128 11.10 8.99 0.48
N LYS A 129 11.02 10.18 1.02
CA LYS A 129 11.30 11.42 0.33
C LYS A 129 12.27 12.26 1.13
#